data_632f5f14a88b4dadcb92a13d466a22dd
#
_entry.id   632f5f14a88b4dadcb92a13d466a22dd
#
_cell.length_a   1.000
_cell.length_b   1.000
_cell.length_c   1.000
_cell.angle_alpha   90.00
_cell.angle_beta   90.00
_cell.angle_gamma   90.00
#
_symmetry.space_group_name_H-M   'P 1'
#
loop_
_entity.id
_entity.type
_entity.pdbx_description
1 polymer ?
#
loop_
_entity_poly.entity_id
_entity_poly.type
_entity_poly.pdbx_seq_one_letter_code
_entity_poly.pdbx_strand_id
1 'polypeptide(L)'
;ADLTVVESESEGGILKVDQIREARRTLTLKPYQSKYRVSIFLRFQEANDNAANALLKTLEEAPPSAILILTADNPEQLLPTIVSRCEVLRLRPLSVEEVQRELENRGVENSRAKLIAHISGGRMGYAIRLIENDTLLETREERLNDLLALLPASRVQKFSYADKLSKDKDAMRQTITFWLSYWRDVMLRVSQASTP
;
A
#
# COMPACT_ATOMS: atom_id res chain seq x y z
N ALA A 1 -15.92 -7.59 -17.96
CA ALA A 1 -15.90 -7.89 -16.53
C ALA A 1 -16.64 -6.80 -15.75
N ASP A 2 -17.26 -7.18 -14.62
CA ASP A 2 -18.02 -6.22 -13.79
C ASP A 2 -17.12 -5.54 -12.74
N LEU A 3 -15.82 -5.82 -12.77
CA LEU A 3 -14.79 -5.19 -11.96
C LEU A 3 -13.83 -4.40 -12.85
N THR A 4 -13.60 -3.14 -12.48
CA THR A 4 -12.60 -2.24 -13.08
C THR A 4 -11.65 -1.79 -11.98
N VAL A 5 -10.34 -1.92 -12.20
CA VAL A 5 -9.32 -1.38 -11.30
C VAL A 5 -8.61 -0.27 -12.05
N VAL A 6 -8.48 0.88 -11.40
CA VAL A 6 -7.86 2.10 -11.95
C VAL A 6 -6.73 2.52 -11.02
N GLU A 7 -5.54 2.66 -11.59
CA GLU A 7 -4.35 3.10 -10.86
C GLU A 7 -3.44 3.93 -11.76
N SER A 8 -2.53 4.68 -11.17
CA SER A 8 -1.48 5.37 -11.91
C SER A 8 -0.47 4.37 -12.49
N GLU A 9 0.21 4.73 -13.57
CA GLU A 9 1.19 3.87 -14.27
C GLU A 9 2.39 3.47 -13.37
N SER A 10 2.66 4.26 -12.34
CA SER A 10 3.70 3.99 -11.34
C SER A 10 3.28 4.52 -9.99
N GLU A 11 3.76 3.92 -8.92
CA GLU A 11 3.53 4.41 -7.56
C GLU A 11 4.12 5.82 -7.38
N GLY A 12 3.30 6.78 -6.92
CA GLY A 12 3.63 8.20 -6.88
C GLY A 12 3.52 8.90 -8.23
N GLY A 13 2.95 8.24 -9.25
CA GLY A 13 2.57 8.84 -10.52
C GLY A 13 1.33 9.73 -10.41
N ILE A 14 0.76 10.09 -11.55
CA ILE A 14 -0.48 10.89 -11.61
C ILE A 14 -1.60 10.03 -12.16
N LEU A 15 -2.70 9.94 -11.43
CA LEU A 15 -3.93 9.34 -11.92
C LEU A 15 -4.60 10.31 -12.90
N LYS A 16 -4.65 9.90 -14.18
CA LYS A 16 -5.09 10.77 -15.29
C LYS A 16 -6.61 10.90 -15.32
N VAL A 17 -7.11 12.08 -15.68
CA VAL A 17 -8.55 12.36 -15.80
C VAL A 17 -9.26 11.41 -16.80
N ASP A 18 -8.58 10.98 -17.86
CA ASP A 18 -9.18 10.09 -18.86
C ASP A 18 -9.40 8.67 -18.31
N GLN A 19 -8.55 8.19 -17.40
CA GLN A 19 -8.76 6.93 -16.68
C GLN A 19 -10.03 6.99 -15.81
N ILE A 20 -10.25 8.13 -15.13
CA ILE A 20 -11.48 8.37 -14.35
C ILE A 20 -12.72 8.40 -15.26
N ARG A 21 -12.64 9.08 -16.40
CA ARG A 21 -13.75 9.17 -17.37
C ARG A 21 -14.12 7.80 -17.93
N GLU A 22 -13.13 6.98 -18.23
CA GLU A 22 -13.36 5.63 -18.75
C GLU A 22 -14.02 4.74 -17.68
N ALA A 23 -13.51 4.75 -16.45
CA ALA A 23 -14.14 4.03 -15.34
C ALA A 23 -15.60 4.48 -15.10
N ARG A 24 -15.88 5.80 -15.19
CA ARG A 24 -17.25 6.33 -15.14
C ARG A 24 -18.16 5.75 -16.23
N ARG A 25 -17.67 5.71 -17.47
CA ARG A 25 -18.46 5.12 -18.58
C ARG A 25 -18.83 3.67 -18.30
N THR A 26 -17.85 2.90 -17.81
CA THR A 26 -18.12 1.49 -17.48
C THR A 26 -19.14 1.34 -16.35
N LEU A 27 -19.11 2.20 -15.33
CA LEU A 27 -20.05 2.18 -14.20
C LEU A 27 -21.51 2.46 -14.58
N THR A 28 -21.74 3.22 -15.66
CA THR A 28 -23.12 3.49 -16.14
C THR A 28 -23.76 2.31 -16.87
N LEU A 29 -22.97 1.32 -17.25
CA LEU A 29 -23.48 0.12 -17.93
C LEU A 29 -24.07 -0.85 -16.91
N LYS A 30 -25.09 -1.62 -17.32
CA LYS A 30 -25.62 -2.69 -16.48
C LYS A 30 -24.55 -3.76 -16.20
N PRO A 31 -24.51 -4.34 -14.98
CA PRO A 31 -23.64 -5.48 -14.69
C PRO A 31 -23.93 -6.65 -15.66
N TYR A 32 -22.91 -7.38 -16.05
CA TYR A 32 -23.02 -8.48 -17.02
C TYR A 32 -23.31 -9.83 -16.34
N GLN A 33 -22.56 -10.16 -15.29
CA GLN A 33 -22.67 -11.43 -14.56
C GLN A 33 -22.95 -11.27 -13.08
N SER A 34 -22.60 -10.12 -12.51
CA SER A 34 -22.69 -9.85 -11.08
C SER A 34 -23.91 -9.00 -10.73
N LYS A 35 -24.27 -8.93 -9.45
CA LYS A 35 -25.32 -8.03 -8.97
C LYS A 35 -24.92 -6.55 -9.07
N TYR A 36 -23.62 -6.28 -8.92
CA TYR A 36 -23.04 -4.94 -8.91
C TYR A 36 -21.90 -4.82 -9.91
N ARG A 37 -21.71 -3.60 -10.41
CA ARG A 37 -20.52 -3.19 -11.13
C ARG A 37 -19.63 -2.43 -10.19
N VAL A 38 -18.37 -2.86 -10.04
CA VAL A 38 -17.43 -2.34 -9.06
C VAL A 38 -16.27 -1.62 -9.77
N SER A 39 -15.96 -0.41 -9.34
CA SER A 39 -14.73 0.29 -9.74
C SER A 39 -13.90 0.60 -8.51
N ILE A 40 -12.64 0.13 -8.53
CA ILE A 40 -11.66 0.37 -7.48
C ILE A 40 -10.61 1.36 -8.00
N PHE A 41 -10.49 2.50 -7.35
CA PHE A 41 -9.47 3.50 -7.64
C PHE A 41 -8.36 3.36 -6.58
N LEU A 42 -7.21 2.85 -7.00
CA LEU A 42 -6.08 2.67 -6.10
C LEU A 42 -5.30 3.99 -5.95
N ARG A 43 -4.88 4.28 -4.73
CA ARG A 43 -4.09 5.46 -4.40
C ARG A 43 -4.69 6.75 -4.95
N PHE A 44 -5.96 7.01 -4.63
CA PHE A 44 -6.70 8.15 -5.18
C PHE A 44 -6.10 9.52 -4.80
N GLN A 45 -5.22 9.58 -3.81
CA GLN A 45 -4.39 10.77 -3.53
C GLN A 45 -3.44 11.14 -4.69
N GLU A 46 -3.20 10.23 -5.63
CA GLU A 46 -2.42 10.49 -6.85
C GLU A 46 -3.26 11.18 -7.95
N ALA A 47 -4.57 11.33 -7.75
CA ALA A 47 -5.44 12.09 -8.66
C ALA A 47 -5.20 13.59 -8.49
N ASN A 48 -4.98 14.29 -9.61
CA ASN A 48 -5.00 15.76 -9.57
C ASN A 48 -6.44 16.28 -9.42
N ASP A 49 -6.59 17.57 -9.11
CA ASP A 49 -7.90 18.20 -8.87
C ASP A 49 -8.88 17.98 -10.02
N ASN A 50 -8.41 18.01 -11.26
CA ASN A 50 -9.27 17.79 -12.44
C ASN A 50 -9.80 16.36 -12.49
N ALA A 51 -8.96 15.39 -12.18
CA ALA A 51 -9.33 13.98 -12.11
C ALA A 51 -10.30 13.72 -10.94
N ALA A 52 -10.01 14.27 -9.75
CA ALA A 52 -10.87 14.17 -8.59
C ALA A 52 -12.26 14.81 -8.86
N ASN A 53 -12.30 16.01 -9.41
CA ASN A 53 -13.54 16.71 -9.75
C ASN A 53 -14.36 15.94 -10.82
N ALA A 54 -13.71 15.25 -11.74
CA ALA A 54 -14.40 14.42 -12.74
C ALA A 54 -15.20 13.26 -12.11
N LEU A 55 -14.87 12.83 -10.90
CA LEU A 55 -15.57 11.75 -10.19
C LEU A 55 -16.76 12.25 -9.37
N LEU A 56 -16.81 13.54 -8.96
CA LEU A 56 -17.81 14.09 -8.03
C LEU A 56 -19.25 13.79 -8.46
N LYS A 57 -19.58 14.04 -9.74
CA LYS A 57 -20.93 13.76 -10.25
C LYS A 57 -21.32 12.30 -10.09
N THR A 58 -20.35 11.37 -10.27
CA THR A 58 -20.62 9.95 -10.14
C THR A 58 -20.78 9.53 -8.68
N LEU A 59 -20.08 10.18 -7.75
CA LEU A 59 -20.27 9.95 -6.31
C LEU A 59 -21.64 10.43 -5.83
N GLU A 60 -22.19 11.48 -6.46
CA GLU A 60 -23.52 12.01 -6.11
C GLU A 60 -24.66 11.21 -6.74
N GLU A 61 -24.50 10.75 -7.98
CA GLU A 61 -25.57 10.18 -8.80
C GLU A 61 -25.19 8.78 -9.33
N ALA A 62 -24.52 7.97 -8.52
CA ALA A 62 -24.15 6.62 -8.95
C ALA A 62 -25.41 5.74 -9.15
N PRO A 63 -25.43 4.90 -10.21
CA PRO A 63 -26.49 3.90 -10.36
C PRO A 63 -26.57 2.99 -9.13
N PRO A 64 -27.75 2.51 -8.73
CA PRO A 64 -27.92 1.63 -7.57
C PRO A 64 -27.11 0.31 -7.66
N SER A 65 -26.73 -0.08 -8.88
CA SER A 65 -25.91 -1.27 -9.15
C SER A 65 -24.40 -0.96 -9.23
N ALA A 66 -23.98 0.29 -8.98
CA ALA A 66 -22.58 0.68 -9.01
C ALA A 66 -22.00 0.77 -7.60
N ILE A 67 -20.79 0.23 -7.42
CA ILE A 67 -19.99 0.39 -6.20
C ILE A 67 -18.67 1.03 -6.58
N LEU A 68 -18.34 2.14 -5.91
CA LEU A 68 -17.06 2.81 -6.05
C LEU A 68 -16.25 2.61 -4.77
N ILE A 69 -15.01 2.18 -4.93
CA ILE A 69 -14.06 2.03 -3.83
C ILE A 69 -12.85 2.91 -4.14
N LEU A 70 -12.57 3.85 -3.26
CA LEU A 70 -11.37 4.71 -3.34
C LEU A 70 -10.41 4.27 -2.23
N THR A 71 -9.16 3.95 -2.55
CA THR A 71 -8.13 3.72 -1.55
C THR A 71 -7.25 4.95 -1.44
N ALA A 72 -6.86 5.32 -0.23
CA ALA A 72 -5.91 6.39 0.05
C ALA A 72 -5.14 6.06 1.34
N ASP A 73 -3.94 6.61 1.47
CA ASP A 73 -3.13 6.44 2.69
C ASP A 73 -3.78 7.16 3.86
N ASN A 74 -4.36 8.35 3.60
CA ASN A 74 -5.04 9.15 4.59
C ASN A 74 -6.18 9.96 3.92
N PRO A 75 -7.40 10.02 4.51
CA PRO A 75 -8.50 10.81 3.95
C PRO A 75 -8.19 12.30 3.85
N GLU A 76 -7.30 12.85 4.70
CA GLU A 76 -6.89 14.26 4.65
C GLU A 76 -6.08 14.63 3.39
N GLN A 77 -5.57 13.64 2.66
CA GLN A 77 -4.89 13.84 1.37
C GLN A 77 -5.86 14.00 0.20
N LEU A 78 -7.13 13.70 0.41
CA LEU A 78 -8.17 13.82 -0.60
C LEU A 78 -8.91 15.14 -0.48
N LEU A 79 -9.51 15.59 -1.60
CA LEU A 79 -10.39 16.77 -1.56
C LEU A 79 -11.55 16.55 -0.57
N PRO A 80 -11.85 17.51 0.31
CA PRO A 80 -12.98 17.42 1.25
C PRO A 80 -14.31 17.11 0.56
N THR A 81 -14.49 17.57 -0.68
CA THR A 81 -15.66 17.30 -1.52
C THR A 81 -15.80 15.82 -1.91
N ILE A 82 -14.71 15.09 -2.01
CA ILE A 82 -14.71 13.62 -2.23
C ILE A 82 -15.04 12.91 -0.92
N VAL A 83 -14.31 13.25 0.15
CA VAL A 83 -14.48 12.60 1.45
C VAL A 83 -15.91 12.73 1.99
N SER A 84 -16.54 13.90 1.82
CA SER A 84 -17.92 14.16 2.27
C SER A 84 -18.98 13.32 1.55
N ARG A 85 -18.65 12.69 0.41
CA ARG A 85 -19.54 11.84 -0.40
C ARG A 85 -19.22 10.37 -0.31
N CYS A 86 -18.26 10.01 0.54
CA CYS A 86 -17.82 8.63 0.73
C CYS A 86 -18.04 8.21 2.19
N GLU A 87 -18.35 6.94 2.39
CA GLU A 87 -18.21 6.31 3.70
C GLU A 87 -16.74 6.01 3.93
N VAL A 88 -16.15 6.56 5.00
CA VAL A 88 -14.72 6.39 5.30
C VAL A 88 -14.52 5.16 6.17
N LEU A 89 -13.97 4.11 5.58
CA LEU A 89 -13.58 2.90 6.28
C LEU A 89 -12.09 2.97 6.66
N ARG A 90 -11.80 3.11 7.95
CA ARG A 90 -10.43 3.16 8.46
C ARG A 90 -9.93 1.74 8.73
N LEU A 91 -9.05 1.24 7.86
CA LEU A 91 -8.39 -0.04 8.05
C LEU A 91 -7.29 0.10 9.10
N ARG A 92 -7.30 -0.77 10.12
CA ARG A 92 -6.26 -0.85 11.13
C ARG A 92 -5.35 -2.04 10.84
N PRO A 93 -4.05 -1.93 11.13
CA PRO A 93 -3.17 -3.09 11.10
C PRO A 93 -3.70 -4.18 12.04
N LEU A 94 -3.57 -5.43 11.64
CA LEU A 94 -3.83 -6.59 12.50
C LEU A 94 -2.74 -6.71 13.57
N SER A 95 -3.05 -7.35 14.69
CA SER A 95 -2.02 -7.72 15.66
C SER A 95 -1.09 -8.79 15.09
N VAL A 96 0.10 -8.91 15.68
CA VAL A 96 1.07 -9.94 15.26
C VAL A 96 0.48 -11.35 15.42
N GLU A 97 -0.27 -11.57 16.50
CA GLU A 97 -0.92 -12.84 16.81
C GLU A 97 -2.02 -13.21 15.80
N GLU A 98 -2.79 -12.20 15.34
CA GLU A 98 -3.81 -12.42 14.32
C GLU A 98 -3.19 -12.78 12.97
N VAL A 99 -2.13 -12.07 12.57
CA VAL A 99 -1.41 -12.38 11.33
C VAL A 99 -0.77 -13.76 11.43
N GLN A 100 -0.07 -14.08 12.54
CA GLN A 100 0.56 -15.38 12.73
C GLN A 100 -0.45 -16.50 12.61
N ARG A 101 -1.58 -16.40 13.35
CA ARG A 101 -2.65 -17.41 13.33
C ARG A 101 -3.20 -17.64 11.92
N GLU A 102 -3.42 -16.56 11.18
CA GLU A 102 -3.93 -16.67 9.79
C GLU A 102 -2.91 -17.34 8.87
N LEU A 103 -1.61 -17.08 9.04
CA LEU A 103 -0.56 -17.74 8.30
C LEU A 103 -0.46 -19.23 8.63
N GLU A 104 -0.58 -19.60 9.90
CA GLU A 104 -0.61 -20.98 10.35
C GLU A 104 -1.83 -21.73 9.77
N ASN A 105 -3.01 -21.09 9.73
CA ASN A 105 -4.22 -21.65 9.10
C ASN A 105 -4.02 -21.89 7.59
N ARG A 106 -3.13 -21.16 6.95
CA ARG A 106 -2.73 -21.36 5.54
C ARG A 106 -1.61 -22.40 5.36
N GLY A 107 -1.21 -23.07 6.46
CA GLY A 107 -0.20 -24.12 6.41
C GLY A 107 1.24 -23.63 6.48
N VAL A 108 1.49 -22.37 6.85
CA VAL A 108 2.84 -21.85 7.07
C VAL A 108 3.37 -22.38 8.41
N GLU A 109 4.60 -22.86 8.42
CA GLU A 109 5.26 -23.37 9.62
C GLU A 109 5.36 -22.28 10.70
N ASN A 110 5.16 -22.63 11.96
CA ASN A 110 5.01 -21.71 13.10
C ASN A 110 6.18 -20.69 13.19
N SER A 111 7.43 -21.14 13.08
CA SER A 111 8.60 -20.26 13.17
C SER A 111 8.61 -19.22 12.05
N ARG A 112 8.30 -19.64 10.83
CA ARG A 112 8.21 -18.79 9.64
C ARG A 112 7.01 -17.85 9.73
N ALA A 113 5.85 -18.34 10.19
CA ALA A 113 4.64 -17.55 10.40
C ALA A 113 4.88 -16.41 11.40
N LYS A 114 5.53 -16.72 12.52
CA LYS A 114 5.89 -15.75 13.56
C LYS A 114 6.83 -14.66 13.01
N LEU A 115 7.87 -15.06 12.28
CA LEU A 115 8.82 -14.11 11.67
C LEU A 115 8.09 -13.17 10.69
N ILE A 116 7.28 -13.73 9.78
CA ILE A 116 6.56 -12.96 8.77
C ILE A 116 5.51 -12.05 9.42
N ALA A 117 4.82 -12.49 10.47
CA ALA A 117 3.86 -11.68 11.19
C ALA A 117 4.51 -10.41 11.78
N HIS A 118 5.67 -10.54 12.42
CA HIS A 118 6.44 -9.39 12.89
C HIS A 118 6.88 -8.46 11.76
N ILE A 119 7.42 -9.04 10.68
CA ILE A 119 7.93 -8.27 9.54
C ILE A 119 6.83 -7.50 8.81
N SER A 120 5.64 -8.08 8.73
CA SER A 120 4.51 -7.50 7.97
C SER A 120 3.93 -6.24 8.60
N GLY A 121 4.15 -6.02 9.90
CA GLY A 121 3.60 -4.88 10.64
C GLY A 121 2.07 -4.83 10.58
N GLY A 122 1.41 -5.98 10.75
CA GLY A 122 -0.05 -6.10 10.73
C GLY A 122 -0.70 -6.04 9.34
N ARG A 123 0.09 -6.02 8.26
CA ARG A 123 -0.39 -5.94 6.88
C ARG A 123 -0.48 -7.33 6.26
N MET A 124 -1.66 -7.95 6.35
CA MET A 124 -1.88 -9.33 5.89
C MET A 124 -1.52 -9.53 4.41
N GLY A 125 -1.87 -8.59 3.53
CA GLY A 125 -1.50 -8.67 2.11
C GLY A 125 0.02 -8.66 1.87
N TYR A 126 0.77 -7.94 2.71
CA TYR A 126 2.24 -7.97 2.65
C TYR A 126 2.80 -9.29 3.20
N ALA A 127 2.21 -9.82 4.28
CA ALA A 127 2.57 -11.12 4.82
C ALA A 127 2.39 -12.24 3.78
N ILE A 128 1.29 -12.25 3.04
CA ILE A 128 1.03 -13.21 1.95
C ILE A 128 2.11 -13.10 0.87
N ARG A 129 2.43 -11.90 0.41
CA ARG A 129 3.50 -11.69 -0.59
C ARG A 129 4.87 -12.18 -0.13
N LEU A 130 5.18 -12.06 1.16
CA LEU A 130 6.43 -12.58 1.74
C LEU A 130 6.48 -14.11 1.76
N ILE A 131 5.33 -14.80 1.78
CA ILE A 131 5.25 -16.26 1.68
C ILE A 131 5.42 -16.71 0.23
N GLU A 132 4.76 -16.00 -0.68
CA GLU A 132 4.72 -16.36 -2.11
C GLU A 132 6.04 -16.05 -2.82
N ASN A 133 6.86 -15.17 -2.26
CA ASN A 133 8.09 -14.70 -2.91
C ASN A 133 9.25 -14.60 -1.91
N ASP A 134 10.07 -15.64 -1.86
CA ASP A 134 11.23 -15.71 -0.99
C ASP A 134 12.28 -14.63 -1.30
N THR A 135 12.35 -14.13 -2.55
CA THR A 135 13.30 -13.06 -2.91
C THR A 135 13.01 -11.74 -2.16
N LEU A 136 11.77 -11.54 -1.70
CA LEU A 136 11.44 -10.36 -0.88
C LEU A 136 12.09 -10.42 0.51
N LEU A 137 12.21 -11.61 1.09
CA LEU A 137 12.89 -11.82 2.37
C LEU A 137 14.41 -11.64 2.19
N GLU A 138 14.98 -12.22 1.15
CA GLU A 138 16.40 -12.07 0.81
C GLU A 138 16.77 -10.60 0.59
N THR A 139 16.00 -9.88 -0.23
CA THR A 139 16.20 -8.44 -0.47
C THR A 139 16.11 -7.64 0.82
N ARG A 140 15.22 -8.04 1.73
CA ARG A 140 15.07 -7.38 3.04
C ARG A 140 16.31 -7.60 3.91
N GLU A 141 16.84 -8.82 3.92
CA GLU A 141 18.05 -9.16 4.66
C GLU A 141 19.27 -8.42 4.10
N GLU A 142 19.44 -8.37 2.79
CA GLU A 142 20.47 -7.58 2.13
C GLU A 142 20.43 -6.11 2.53
N ARG A 143 19.24 -5.49 2.51
CA ARG A 143 19.06 -4.08 2.89
C ARG A 143 19.32 -3.82 4.37
N LEU A 144 19.06 -4.80 5.24
CA LEU A 144 19.41 -4.71 6.66
C LEU A 144 20.93 -4.78 6.83
N ASN A 145 21.58 -5.68 6.14
CA ASN A 145 23.04 -5.81 6.15
C ASN A 145 23.70 -4.53 5.61
N ASP A 146 23.17 -3.94 4.54
CA ASP A 146 23.62 -2.66 4.02
C ASP A 146 23.49 -1.55 5.09
N LEU A 147 22.34 -1.45 5.76
CA LEU A 147 22.12 -0.48 6.82
C LEU A 147 23.17 -0.62 7.93
N LEU A 148 23.36 -1.84 8.42
CA LEU A 148 24.30 -2.11 9.51
C LEU A 148 25.75 -1.81 9.10
N ALA A 149 26.13 -2.14 7.85
CA ALA A 149 27.44 -1.82 7.30
C ALA A 149 27.65 -0.30 7.15
N LEU A 150 26.60 0.46 6.83
CA LEU A 150 26.68 1.91 6.67
C LEU A 150 26.77 2.66 8.00
N LEU A 151 26.36 2.09 9.13
CA LEU A 151 26.45 2.77 10.42
C LEU A 151 27.88 3.22 10.76
N PRO A 152 28.90 2.34 10.77
CA PRO A 152 30.29 2.70 11.03
C PRO A 152 31.02 3.27 9.80
N ALA A 153 30.42 3.25 8.62
CA ALA A 153 31.08 3.60 7.37
C ALA A 153 31.49 5.07 7.30
N SER A 154 32.56 5.34 6.52
CA SER A 154 32.99 6.70 6.23
C SER A 154 31.99 7.49 5.41
N ARG A 155 32.10 8.83 5.41
CA ARG A 155 31.22 9.69 4.59
C ARG A 155 31.29 9.34 3.11
N VAL A 156 32.47 9.04 2.58
CA VAL A 156 32.68 8.68 1.18
C VAL A 156 31.89 7.42 0.82
N GLN A 157 31.92 6.40 1.67
CA GLN A 157 31.16 5.15 1.45
C GLN A 157 29.65 5.41 1.50
N LYS A 158 29.18 6.23 2.44
CA LYS A 158 27.76 6.63 2.53
C LYS A 158 27.28 7.35 1.28
N PHE A 159 28.08 8.31 0.78
CA PHE A 159 27.75 9.01 -0.47
C PHE A 159 27.78 8.11 -1.69
N SER A 160 28.75 7.21 -1.79
CA SER A 160 28.82 6.22 -2.88
C SER A 160 27.60 5.29 -2.90
N TYR A 161 27.16 4.83 -1.72
CA TYR A 161 25.95 4.03 -1.60
C TYR A 161 24.71 4.80 -2.02
N ALA A 162 24.57 6.05 -1.55
CA ALA A 162 23.44 6.92 -1.91
C ALA A 162 23.39 7.20 -3.42
N ASP A 163 24.53 7.46 -4.07
CA ASP A 163 24.62 7.64 -5.53
C ASP A 163 24.16 6.40 -6.29
N LYS A 164 24.62 5.22 -5.84
CA LYS A 164 24.20 3.95 -6.44
C LYS A 164 22.68 3.74 -6.29
N LEU A 165 22.15 3.97 -5.10
CA LEU A 165 20.72 3.77 -4.79
C LEU A 165 19.82 4.77 -5.51
N SER A 166 20.29 6.00 -5.75
CA SER A 166 19.51 7.06 -6.40
C SER A 166 19.17 6.78 -7.87
N LYS A 167 19.87 5.83 -8.51
CA LYS A 167 19.66 5.46 -9.91
C LYS A 167 18.36 4.68 -10.12
N ASP A 168 17.87 4.02 -9.08
CA ASP A 168 16.59 3.32 -9.07
C ASP A 168 15.68 3.92 -7.98
N LYS A 169 14.69 4.72 -8.41
CA LYS A 169 13.77 5.42 -7.49
C LYS A 169 12.89 4.46 -6.68
N ASP A 170 12.49 3.34 -7.28
CA ASP A 170 11.62 2.37 -6.60
C ASP A 170 12.42 1.58 -5.56
N ALA A 171 13.62 1.13 -5.91
CA ALA A 171 14.53 0.50 -4.96
C ALA A 171 14.91 1.46 -3.81
N MET A 172 15.14 2.73 -4.11
CA MET A 172 15.43 3.76 -3.11
C MET A 172 14.25 3.95 -2.15
N ARG A 173 13.03 4.12 -2.65
CA ARG A 173 11.82 4.27 -1.83
C ARG A 173 11.60 3.06 -0.93
N GLN A 174 11.70 1.86 -1.48
CA GLN A 174 11.55 0.62 -0.72
C GLN A 174 12.61 0.49 0.37
N THR A 175 13.88 0.81 0.07
CA THR A 175 14.99 0.77 1.04
C THR A 175 14.75 1.75 2.19
N ILE A 176 14.38 2.99 1.90
CA ILE A 176 14.09 4.01 2.92
C ILE A 176 12.90 3.58 3.78
N THR A 177 11.81 3.10 3.17
CA THR A 177 10.62 2.61 3.90
C THR A 177 10.98 1.46 4.84
N PHE A 178 11.83 0.54 4.38
CA PHE A 178 12.32 -0.56 5.20
C PHE A 178 13.17 -0.06 6.38
N TRP A 179 14.13 0.85 6.14
CA TRP A 179 14.99 1.40 7.18
C TRP A 179 14.19 2.19 8.22
N LEU A 180 13.18 2.95 7.81
CA LEU A 180 12.27 3.65 8.72
C LEU A 180 11.51 2.66 9.62
N SER A 181 11.01 1.56 9.05
CA SER A 181 10.35 0.51 9.83
C SER A 181 11.30 -0.13 10.85
N TYR A 182 12.52 -0.45 10.44
CA TYR A 182 13.55 -0.99 11.33
C TYR A 182 13.85 -0.05 12.50
N TRP A 183 14.10 1.23 12.22
CA TRP A 183 14.40 2.21 13.27
C TRP A 183 13.21 2.45 14.19
N ARG A 184 11.99 2.44 13.68
CA ARG A 184 10.79 2.49 14.53
C ARG A 184 10.77 1.31 15.50
N ASP A 185 11.03 0.10 15.04
CA ASP A 185 11.01 -1.08 15.87
C ASP A 185 12.13 -1.06 16.93
N VAL A 186 13.31 -0.55 16.58
CA VAL A 186 14.40 -0.28 17.52
C VAL A 186 13.98 0.73 18.59
N MET A 187 13.37 1.85 18.18
CA MET A 187 12.89 2.88 19.11
C MET A 187 11.83 2.34 20.08
N LEU A 188 10.87 1.56 19.58
CA LEU A 188 9.83 0.94 20.42
C LEU A 188 10.45 -0.01 21.46
N ARG A 189 11.44 -0.80 21.09
CA ARG A 189 12.15 -1.68 22.01
C ARG A 189 12.93 -0.89 23.07
N VAL A 190 13.64 0.16 22.67
CA VAL A 190 14.42 0.99 23.59
C VAL A 190 13.53 1.75 24.57
N SER A 191 12.36 2.24 24.10
CA SER A 191 11.38 2.96 24.94
C SER A 191 10.52 2.05 25.80
N GLN A 192 10.70 0.72 25.72
CA GLN A 192 9.86 -0.28 26.41
C GLN A 192 8.36 -0.09 26.12
N ALA A 193 8.01 0.60 25.05
CA ALA A 193 6.63 0.73 24.61
C ALA A 193 6.15 -0.62 24.07
N SER A 194 4.97 -1.08 24.53
CA SER A 194 4.32 -2.24 23.93
C SER A 194 4.00 -1.91 22.46
N THR A 195 4.45 -2.75 21.55
CA THR A 195 3.99 -2.69 20.15
C THR A 195 2.50 -3.00 20.12
N PRO A 196 1.70 -2.17 19.40
CA PRO A 196 0.29 -2.47 19.21
C PRO A 196 0.09 -3.76 18.41
#